data_a3bc25903aa750e165ded59e8f44eb89
#
_entry.id   a3bc25903aa750e165ded59e8f44eb89
#
_cell.length_a   1.000
_cell.length_b   1.000
_cell.length_c   1.000
_cell.angle_alpha   90.00
_cell.angle_beta   90.00
_cell.angle_gamma   90.00
#
_symmetry.space_group_name_H-M   'P 1'
#
loop_
_entity.id
_entity.type
_entity.pdbx_description
1 polymer ?
#
loop_
_entity_poly.entity_id
_entity_poly.type
_entity_poly.pdbx_seq_one_letter_code
_entity_poly.pdbx_strand_id
1 'polypeptide(L)'
;RDSGKVTLREKFPTKGWRYLPDLPGAEPHLSLGYATISPIHVNDQLQALRDSARAGGEAPDAPDLELGSSEDEFAADRADLWTRTVFPASPAESWFVSATAAYWRILEGLDDENQEAASDELASELAALEARYLYTVSREQDLPAVKAHRAYDRYGPYLLPRIKGTFALHQLRLLLGNDVFFDVMAMVHNRYRGAEMTTQEFVSVADEVSGRELGSFVGQWLERSGLPRVRPTASVRKGRGGGWDLSVGVEQSGALYRFVTHLEVEAGGDRSLHRIEVVGKRGILLHFDERPTRVVFDALHDLPVEHGNFYEWRNLIDDFHDTVIVYGTARQIEANHTMARRWQEKVADTYIEILPPLIKDSEAAEDKVANQDLMVMGTLRDNYFFGHMPENIPVRFGRNHFEWMGKTYGEPDDGLFLVVPNPWNPERVMYVLAANSGMELYDMTETYHRDIPQWARFKGGEIVEKGYYDRPGFVIDLGD
;
A
#
# COMPACT_ATOMS: atom_id res chain seq x y z
N ARG A 1 34.23 3.50 -22.83
CA ARG A 1 32.77 3.38 -23.06
C ARG A 1 32.06 3.52 -21.73
N ASP A 2 31.91 4.74 -21.32
CA ASP A 2 31.19 5.12 -20.09
C ASP A 2 29.69 5.29 -20.34
N SER A 3 29.11 4.49 -21.17
CA SER A 3 27.87 4.87 -21.82
C SER A 3 26.58 4.44 -21.09
N GLY A 4 26.65 3.56 -20.11
CA GLY A 4 25.42 3.03 -19.51
C GLY A 4 24.93 3.76 -18.27
N LYS A 5 25.85 4.10 -17.38
CA LYS A 5 25.53 4.66 -16.06
C LYS A 5 24.89 6.05 -16.09
N VAL A 6 25.50 6.91 -16.88
CA VAL A 6 25.15 8.33 -16.91
C VAL A 6 23.86 8.54 -17.67
N THR A 7 23.67 7.84 -18.77
CA THR A 7 22.52 8.03 -19.65
C THR A 7 21.18 7.70 -19.01
N LEU A 8 21.09 6.63 -18.22
CA LEU A 8 19.84 6.27 -17.56
C LEU A 8 19.54 7.18 -16.36
N ARG A 9 20.57 7.57 -15.59
CA ARG A 9 20.41 8.44 -14.45
C ARG A 9 20.04 9.87 -14.85
N GLU A 10 20.58 10.35 -15.93
CA GLU A 10 20.24 11.67 -16.48
C GLU A 10 18.85 11.66 -17.12
N LYS A 11 18.47 10.54 -17.72
CA LYS A 11 17.18 10.38 -18.39
C LYS A 11 16.00 10.19 -17.44
N PHE A 12 16.27 9.64 -16.24
CA PHE A 12 15.27 9.38 -15.21
C PHE A 12 15.74 9.91 -13.84
N PRO A 13 15.78 11.22 -13.64
CA PRO A 13 16.29 11.82 -12.41
C PRO A 13 15.33 11.69 -11.22
N THR A 14 14.47 10.67 -11.21
CA THR A 14 13.47 10.46 -10.16
C THR A 14 14.12 10.03 -8.85
N LYS A 15 13.78 10.71 -7.77
CA LYS A 15 14.09 10.24 -6.43
C LYS A 15 13.45 8.85 -6.26
N GLY A 16 14.18 7.90 -5.72
CA GLY A 16 13.70 6.52 -5.56
C GLY A 16 14.21 5.56 -6.63
N TRP A 17 14.68 6.03 -7.75
CA TRP A 17 15.39 5.21 -8.70
C TRP A 17 16.89 5.29 -8.44
N ARG A 18 17.54 4.13 -8.32
CA ARG A 18 18.99 4.04 -8.19
C ARG A 18 19.55 3.26 -9.35
N TYR A 19 20.60 3.79 -9.92
CA TYR A 19 21.40 3.05 -10.85
C TYR A 19 22.31 2.09 -10.07
N LEU A 20 22.15 0.82 -10.28
CA LEU A 20 22.98 -0.18 -9.61
C LEU A 20 24.39 -0.16 -10.22
N PRO A 21 25.42 -0.33 -9.41
CA PRO A 21 26.79 -0.38 -9.93
C PRO A 21 26.92 -1.59 -10.85
N ASP A 22 27.72 -1.42 -11.91
CA ASP A 22 28.04 -2.52 -12.81
C ASP A 22 28.84 -3.56 -12.02
N LEU A 23 28.31 -4.75 -12.00
CA LEU A 23 29.09 -5.92 -11.60
C LEU A 23 29.77 -6.50 -12.84
N PRO A 24 30.97 -7.07 -12.74
CA PRO A 24 31.63 -7.68 -13.88
C PRO A 24 30.72 -8.72 -14.54
N GLY A 25 30.36 -8.48 -15.81
CA GLY A 25 29.48 -9.34 -16.58
C GLY A 25 27.98 -9.12 -16.40
N ALA A 26 27.55 -8.20 -15.55
CA ALA A 26 26.15 -7.85 -15.40
C ALA A 26 25.76 -6.68 -16.30
N GLU A 27 24.54 -6.72 -16.84
CA GLU A 27 23.99 -5.56 -17.53
C GLU A 27 23.55 -4.48 -16.54
N PRO A 28 23.68 -3.19 -16.91
CA PRO A 28 23.22 -2.10 -16.05
C PRO A 28 21.70 -2.16 -15.87
N HIS A 29 21.24 -1.98 -14.64
CA HIS A 29 19.83 -2.02 -14.29
C HIS A 29 19.49 -1.01 -13.19
N LEU A 30 18.21 -0.72 -13.07
CA LEU A 30 17.66 0.19 -12.07
C LEU A 30 17.14 -0.59 -10.88
N SER A 31 17.38 -0.09 -9.68
CA SER A 31 16.64 -0.50 -8.50
C SER A 31 15.66 0.59 -8.09
N LEU A 32 14.47 0.21 -7.70
CA LEU A 32 13.61 1.08 -6.92
C LEU A 32 14.25 1.32 -5.55
N GLY A 33 14.13 2.54 -5.00
CA GLY A 33 14.80 2.96 -3.79
C GLY A 33 14.53 2.13 -2.52
N TYR A 34 13.76 1.07 -2.64
CA TYR A 34 13.36 0.15 -1.58
C TYR A 34 13.96 -1.25 -1.73
N ALA A 35 15.22 -1.34 -2.06
CA ALA A 35 15.94 -2.61 -2.17
C ALA A 35 15.31 -3.66 -3.11
N THR A 36 14.37 -3.29 -3.94
CA THR A 36 13.83 -4.17 -4.95
C THR A 36 14.64 -4.05 -6.24
N ILE A 37 15.40 -5.05 -6.50
CA ILE A 37 16.15 -5.21 -7.74
C ILE A 37 15.25 -5.98 -8.71
N SER A 38 15.30 -5.65 -9.99
CA SER A 38 14.62 -6.46 -11.01
C SER A 38 15.06 -7.92 -10.89
N PRO A 39 14.14 -8.89 -10.86
CA PRO A 39 14.47 -10.30 -10.72
C PRO A 39 15.44 -10.84 -11.78
N ILE A 40 15.48 -10.21 -12.95
CA ILE A 40 16.44 -10.53 -14.02
C ILE A 40 17.89 -10.36 -13.58
N HIS A 41 18.14 -9.31 -12.80
CA HIS A 41 19.50 -8.93 -12.42
C HIS A 41 19.88 -9.42 -11.02
N VAL A 42 18.88 -9.88 -10.24
CA VAL A 42 19.14 -10.45 -8.91
C VAL A 42 20.13 -11.61 -9.01
N ASN A 43 19.91 -12.53 -9.95
CA ASN A 43 20.75 -13.70 -10.08
C ASN A 43 22.19 -13.35 -10.47
N ASP A 44 22.40 -12.42 -11.38
CA ASP A 44 23.74 -12.04 -11.83
C ASP A 44 24.51 -11.33 -10.71
N GLN A 45 23.84 -10.45 -9.98
CA GLN A 45 24.44 -9.79 -8.83
C GLN A 45 24.72 -10.75 -7.69
N LEU A 46 23.79 -11.65 -7.40
CA LEU A 46 23.95 -12.66 -6.37
C LEU A 46 25.04 -13.65 -6.73
N GLN A 47 25.14 -14.03 -8.01
CA GLN A 47 26.21 -14.89 -8.46
C GLN A 47 27.58 -14.22 -8.31
N ALA A 48 27.70 -12.94 -8.69
CA ALA A 48 28.93 -12.18 -8.52
C ALA A 48 29.33 -12.01 -7.04
N LEU A 49 28.33 -11.77 -6.16
CA LEU A 49 28.56 -11.70 -4.71
C LEU A 49 29.00 -13.06 -4.12
N ARG A 50 28.41 -14.16 -4.58
CA ARG A 50 28.80 -15.53 -4.17
C ARG A 50 30.21 -15.86 -4.62
N ASP A 51 30.54 -15.51 -5.86
CA ASP A 51 31.86 -15.76 -6.42
C ASP A 51 32.92 -14.92 -5.68
N SER A 52 32.58 -13.68 -5.29
CA SER A 52 33.40 -12.84 -4.44
C SER A 52 33.60 -13.44 -3.03
N ALA A 53 32.51 -13.93 -2.41
CA ALA A 53 32.59 -14.59 -1.10
C ALA A 53 33.38 -15.89 -1.15
N ARG A 54 33.22 -16.69 -2.19
CA ARG A 54 34.01 -17.92 -2.43
C ARG A 54 35.48 -17.65 -2.71
N ALA A 55 35.80 -16.48 -3.25
CA ALA A 55 37.18 -16.04 -3.50
C ALA A 55 37.89 -15.51 -2.24
N GLY A 56 37.27 -15.59 -1.06
CA GLY A 56 37.87 -15.17 0.23
C GLY A 56 37.65 -13.67 0.52
N GLY A 57 36.76 -12.99 -0.20
CA GLY A 57 36.25 -11.68 0.21
C GLY A 57 35.40 -11.84 1.49
N GLU A 58 35.64 -11.00 2.49
CA GLU A 58 34.78 -10.93 3.65
C GLU A 58 33.34 -10.65 3.21
N ALA A 59 32.40 -11.51 3.63
CA ALA A 59 30.99 -11.17 3.53
C ALA A 59 30.78 -9.85 4.29
N PRO A 60 29.95 -8.93 3.76
CA PRO A 60 29.66 -7.71 4.49
C PRO A 60 29.26 -8.08 5.93
N ASP A 61 29.78 -7.34 6.89
CA ASP A 61 29.51 -7.52 8.31
C ASP A 61 27.99 -7.39 8.57
N ALA A 62 27.31 -8.52 8.43
CA ALA A 62 25.96 -8.61 8.92
C ALA A 62 26.05 -9.01 10.40
N PRO A 63 25.32 -8.36 11.29
CA PRO A 63 25.35 -8.70 12.70
C PRO A 63 24.87 -10.13 12.92
N ASP A 64 25.53 -10.85 13.80
CA ASP A 64 25.02 -12.11 14.31
C ASP A 64 23.85 -11.81 15.24
N LEU A 65 22.70 -12.38 14.91
CA LEU A 65 21.49 -12.28 15.72
C LEU A 65 21.34 -13.55 16.55
N GLU A 66 21.10 -13.36 17.82
CA GLU A 66 20.85 -14.46 18.73
C GLU A 66 19.39 -14.88 18.69
N LEU A 67 19.11 -16.17 18.89
CA LEU A 67 17.75 -16.65 19.12
C LEU A 67 17.21 -16.01 20.40
N GLY A 68 15.97 -15.56 20.35
CA GLY A 68 15.35 -14.83 21.45
C GLY A 68 15.68 -13.35 21.47
N SER A 69 16.24 -12.81 20.37
CA SER A 69 16.38 -11.37 20.19
C SER A 69 15.04 -10.69 20.36
N SER A 70 15.03 -9.59 21.09
CA SER A 70 13.81 -8.80 21.27
C SER A 70 13.37 -8.16 19.96
N GLU A 71 12.10 -7.80 19.88
CA GLU A 71 11.55 -7.03 18.77
C GLU A 71 12.36 -5.76 18.50
N ASP A 72 12.79 -5.08 19.55
CA ASP A 72 13.58 -3.85 19.52
C ASP A 72 14.93 -4.03 18.81
N GLU A 73 15.59 -5.19 18.98
CA GLU A 73 16.85 -5.49 18.29
C GLU A 73 16.67 -5.70 16.80
N PHE A 74 15.48 -6.14 16.39
CA PHE A 74 15.16 -6.40 14.98
C PHE A 74 14.50 -5.21 14.29
N ALA A 75 13.80 -4.35 15.00
CA ALA A 75 13.08 -3.23 14.46
C ALA A 75 13.98 -2.05 14.12
N ALA A 76 14.99 -1.78 14.94
CA ALA A 76 15.79 -0.58 14.82
C ALA A 76 16.70 -0.59 13.57
N ASP A 77 16.38 0.26 12.60
CA ASP A 77 17.21 0.66 11.44
C ASP A 77 17.94 -0.48 10.71
N ARG A 78 17.21 -1.56 10.41
CA ARG A 78 17.76 -2.82 9.91
C ARG A 78 17.22 -3.32 8.57
N ALA A 79 16.60 -2.46 7.76
CA ALA A 79 16.14 -2.88 6.42
C ALA A 79 17.28 -3.44 5.58
N ASP A 80 18.49 -2.96 5.78
CA ASP A 80 19.69 -3.46 5.10
C ASP A 80 20.12 -4.86 5.54
N LEU A 81 19.63 -5.32 6.69
CA LEU A 81 19.93 -6.65 7.23
C LEU A 81 19.63 -7.77 6.22
N TRP A 82 18.53 -7.65 5.48
CA TRP A 82 18.08 -8.65 4.53
C TRP A 82 18.65 -8.47 3.14
N THR A 83 19.21 -7.31 2.85
CA THR A 83 19.82 -7.01 1.57
C THR A 83 21.23 -7.62 1.52
N ARG A 84 21.46 -8.53 0.58
CA ARG A 84 22.75 -9.21 0.38
C ARG A 84 23.18 -10.15 1.50
N THR A 85 22.27 -10.58 2.34
CA THR A 85 22.57 -11.44 3.48
C THR A 85 22.06 -12.84 3.27
N VAL A 86 20.78 -13.03 2.98
CA VAL A 86 20.19 -14.31 2.62
C VAL A 86 19.85 -14.27 1.13
N PHE A 87 20.29 -15.27 0.39
CA PHE A 87 20.13 -15.30 -1.07
C PHE A 87 19.02 -16.26 -1.50
N PRO A 88 18.22 -15.90 -2.51
CA PRO A 88 17.24 -16.83 -3.05
C PRO A 88 17.94 -17.98 -3.80
N ALA A 89 17.58 -19.22 -3.49
CA ALA A 89 18.12 -20.41 -4.17
C ALA A 89 17.74 -20.49 -5.66
N SER A 90 16.67 -19.79 -6.04
CA SER A 90 16.21 -19.65 -7.41
C SER A 90 15.42 -18.35 -7.60
N PRO A 91 15.13 -17.93 -8.83
CA PRO A 91 14.25 -16.77 -9.06
C PRO A 91 12.88 -16.89 -8.40
N ALA A 92 12.35 -18.10 -8.23
CA ALA A 92 11.08 -18.34 -7.55
C ALA A 92 11.09 -17.93 -6.07
N GLU A 93 12.27 -17.88 -5.47
CA GLU A 93 12.49 -17.54 -4.06
C GLU A 93 12.77 -16.03 -3.85
N SER A 94 12.78 -15.24 -4.91
CA SER A 94 13.06 -13.80 -4.85
C SER A 94 12.06 -13.00 -4.00
N TRP A 95 10.88 -13.57 -3.75
CA TRP A 95 9.87 -12.98 -2.88
C TRP A 95 10.41 -12.69 -1.48
N PHE A 96 11.23 -13.61 -0.93
CA PHE A 96 11.74 -13.47 0.42
C PHE A 96 12.58 -12.19 0.59
N VAL A 97 13.57 -12.00 -0.26
CA VAL A 97 14.48 -10.84 -0.17
C VAL A 97 13.72 -9.52 -0.37
N SER A 98 12.82 -9.48 -1.35
CA SER A 98 12.05 -8.26 -1.64
C SER A 98 11.00 -7.97 -0.56
N ALA A 99 10.38 -8.99 0.00
CA ALA A 99 9.36 -8.85 1.04
C ALA A 99 9.96 -8.49 2.39
N THR A 100 11.05 -9.15 2.80
CA THR A 100 11.71 -8.84 4.08
C THR A 100 12.23 -7.40 4.09
N ALA A 101 12.92 -6.98 3.03
CA ALA A 101 13.38 -5.59 2.92
C ALA A 101 12.22 -4.58 2.95
N ALA A 102 11.09 -4.91 2.32
CA ALA A 102 9.91 -4.04 2.34
C ALA A 102 9.25 -3.99 3.72
N TYR A 103 9.07 -5.16 4.34
CA TYR A 103 8.40 -5.26 5.63
C TYR A 103 9.21 -4.62 6.76
N TRP A 104 10.55 -4.84 6.77
CA TRP A 104 11.42 -4.18 7.75
C TRP A 104 11.40 -2.66 7.64
N ARG A 105 11.34 -2.10 6.44
CA ARG A 105 11.19 -0.65 6.27
C ARG A 105 9.89 -0.10 6.85
N ILE A 106 8.82 -0.86 6.74
CA ILE A 106 7.55 -0.50 7.37
C ILE A 106 7.75 -0.52 8.90
N LEU A 107 8.35 -1.58 9.44
CA LEU A 107 8.55 -1.71 10.88
C LEU A 107 9.51 -0.67 11.46
N GLU A 108 10.57 -0.30 10.73
CA GLU A 108 11.52 0.75 11.11
C GLU A 108 10.90 2.15 11.21
N GLY A 109 9.85 2.41 10.42
CA GLY A 109 9.14 3.69 10.43
C GLY A 109 8.16 3.85 11.59
N LEU A 110 7.85 2.77 12.33
CA LEU A 110 6.85 2.83 13.39
C LEU A 110 7.39 3.53 14.63
N ASP A 111 6.51 4.29 15.28
CA ASP A 111 6.82 4.96 16.54
C ASP A 111 6.74 3.97 17.71
N ASP A 112 7.89 3.55 18.23
CA ASP A 112 7.98 2.60 19.34
C ASP A 112 7.45 3.17 20.67
N GLU A 113 7.38 4.50 20.83
CA GLU A 113 6.91 5.15 22.04
C GLU A 113 5.38 5.26 22.09
N ASN A 114 4.71 5.18 20.93
CA ASN A 114 3.25 5.33 20.81
C ASN A 114 2.62 4.19 20.02
N GLN A 115 2.19 3.13 20.69
CA GLN A 115 1.62 1.95 20.07
C GLN A 115 0.36 2.21 19.21
N GLU A 116 -0.47 3.21 19.58
CA GLU A 116 -1.65 3.56 18.80
C GLU A 116 -1.23 4.21 17.46
N ALA A 117 -0.32 5.19 17.50
CA ALA A 117 0.21 5.82 16.31
C ALA A 117 0.97 4.81 15.43
N ALA A 118 1.75 3.91 16.02
CA ALA A 118 2.43 2.83 15.30
C ALA A 118 1.45 1.89 14.60
N SER A 119 0.32 1.58 15.23
CA SER A 119 -0.72 0.73 14.62
C SER A 119 -1.39 1.41 13.43
N ASP A 120 -1.68 2.70 13.53
CA ASP A 120 -2.28 3.48 12.44
C ASP A 120 -1.31 3.65 11.26
N GLU A 121 -0.03 3.86 11.54
CA GLU A 121 1.01 3.97 10.53
C GLU A 121 1.21 2.63 9.79
N LEU A 122 1.29 1.52 10.52
CA LEU A 122 1.35 0.18 9.95
C LEU A 122 0.12 -0.10 9.07
N ALA A 123 -1.08 0.22 9.54
CA ALA A 123 -2.32 0.07 8.79
C ALA A 123 -2.29 0.89 7.49
N SER A 124 -1.79 2.11 7.54
CA SER A 124 -1.63 2.98 6.36
C SER A 124 -0.66 2.40 5.34
N GLU A 125 0.49 1.88 5.77
CA GLU A 125 1.47 1.24 4.88
C GLU A 125 0.93 -0.05 4.25
N LEU A 126 0.20 -0.86 5.01
CA LEU A 126 -0.44 -2.08 4.50
C LEU A 126 -1.57 -1.75 3.51
N ALA A 127 -2.37 -0.72 3.79
CA ALA A 127 -3.39 -0.23 2.87
C ALA A 127 -2.77 0.27 1.54
N ALA A 128 -1.63 0.97 1.62
CA ALA A 128 -0.88 1.39 0.43
C ALA A 128 -0.38 0.20 -0.40
N LEU A 129 0.11 -0.85 0.25
CA LEU A 129 0.53 -2.06 -0.45
C LEU A 129 -0.64 -2.79 -1.10
N GLU A 130 -1.79 -2.86 -0.44
CA GLU A 130 -3.01 -3.43 -1.01
C GLU A 130 -3.48 -2.64 -2.23
N ALA A 131 -3.61 -1.33 -2.12
CA ALA A 131 -3.99 -0.47 -3.22
C ALA A 131 -3.03 -0.65 -4.42
N ARG A 132 -1.74 -0.74 -4.14
CA ARG A 132 -0.72 -0.99 -5.16
C ARG A 132 -0.87 -2.35 -5.83
N TYR A 133 -1.18 -3.40 -5.07
CA TYR A 133 -1.49 -4.70 -5.65
C TYR A 133 -2.72 -4.64 -6.55
N LEU A 134 -3.82 -4.08 -6.08
CA LEU A 134 -5.08 -4.00 -6.82
C LEU A 134 -4.93 -3.20 -8.11
N TYR A 135 -4.21 -2.09 -8.05
CA TYR A 135 -3.85 -1.31 -9.24
C TYR A 135 -3.04 -2.14 -10.25
N THR A 136 -2.04 -2.87 -9.78
CA THR A 136 -1.19 -3.71 -10.62
C THR A 136 -2.02 -4.77 -11.34
N VAL A 137 -2.85 -5.52 -10.63
CA VAL A 137 -3.63 -6.64 -11.21
C VAL A 137 -4.85 -6.18 -12.01
N SER A 138 -5.28 -4.93 -11.89
CA SER A 138 -6.30 -4.37 -12.78
C SER A 138 -5.78 -4.17 -14.22
N ARG A 139 -4.47 -4.04 -14.38
CA ARG A 139 -3.80 -3.78 -15.67
C ARG A 139 -2.99 -4.96 -16.18
N GLU A 140 -2.60 -5.86 -15.31
CA GLU A 140 -1.67 -6.95 -15.61
C GLU A 140 -2.22 -8.27 -15.08
N GLN A 141 -1.73 -9.37 -15.62
CA GLN A 141 -2.13 -10.70 -15.13
C GLN A 141 -1.62 -10.94 -13.71
N ASP A 142 -2.51 -11.28 -12.78
CA ASP A 142 -2.11 -11.70 -11.46
C ASP A 142 -1.43 -13.08 -11.49
N LEU A 143 -0.26 -13.16 -10.85
CA LEU A 143 0.53 -14.36 -10.75
C LEU A 143 0.82 -14.71 -9.28
N PRO A 144 1.01 -16.00 -8.95
CA PRO A 144 1.60 -16.39 -7.68
C PRO A 144 2.96 -15.71 -7.47
N ALA A 145 3.29 -15.33 -6.24
CA ALA A 145 4.56 -14.67 -5.92
C ALA A 145 5.77 -15.48 -6.42
N VAL A 146 5.74 -16.79 -6.26
CA VAL A 146 6.80 -17.72 -6.71
C VAL A 146 6.91 -17.87 -8.25
N LYS A 147 5.97 -17.29 -9.00
CA LYS A 147 5.96 -17.34 -10.49
C LYS A 147 6.12 -15.97 -11.14
N ALA A 148 5.87 -14.89 -10.40
CA ALA A 148 5.86 -13.53 -10.93
C ALA A 148 7.25 -13.05 -11.40
N HIS A 149 8.32 -13.66 -10.91
CA HIS A 149 9.69 -13.38 -11.32
C HIS A 149 9.97 -13.54 -12.82
N ARG A 150 9.08 -14.25 -13.55
CA ARG A 150 9.19 -14.43 -15.01
C ARG A 150 8.59 -13.27 -15.80
N ALA A 151 7.92 -12.35 -15.13
CA ALA A 151 7.25 -11.22 -15.76
C ALA A 151 8.00 -9.89 -15.53
N TYR A 152 9.32 -9.96 -15.44
CA TYR A 152 10.20 -8.83 -15.15
C TYR A 152 10.37 -7.83 -16.31
N ASP A 153 9.89 -8.15 -17.48
CA ASP A 153 9.76 -7.23 -18.60
C ASP A 153 8.64 -6.19 -18.40
N ARG A 154 7.82 -6.41 -17.38
CA ARG A 154 6.71 -5.52 -17.00
C ARG A 154 6.83 -5.10 -15.54
N TYR A 155 6.65 -3.82 -15.31
CA TYR A 155 6.80 -3.24 -13.97
C TYR A 155 5.78 -3.76 -12.96
N GLY A 156 4.53 -3.88 -13.39
CA GLY A 156 3.44 -4.32 -12.51
C GLY A 156 3.67 -5.70 -11.90
N PRO A 157 3.79 -6.79 -12.70
CA PRO A 157 4.03 -8.14 -12.18
C PRO A 157 5.30 -8.26 -11.35
N TYR A 158 6.31 -7.42 -11.60
CA TYR A 158 7.53 -7.36 -10.81
C TYR A 158 7.27 -7.06 -9.32
N LEU A 159 6.23 -6.29 -9.01
CA LEU A 159 5.87 -5.93 -7.63
C LEU A 159 5.18 -7.07 -6.87
N LEU A 160 4.56 -8.04 -7.56
CA LEU A 160 3.74 -9.08 -6.92
C LEU A 160 4.52 -9.91 -5.88
N PRO A 161 5.76 -10.39 -6.13
CA PRO A 161 6.53 -11.11 -5.13
C PRO A 161 6.76 -10.29 -3.85
N ARG A 162 7.04 -9.00 -4.01
CA ARG A 162 7.25 -8.07 -2.89
C ARG A 162 5.97 -7.90 -2.09
N ILE A 163 4.85 -7.56 -2.74
CA ILE A 163 3.60 -7.25 -2.05
C ILE A 163 3.02 -8.49 -1.38
N LYS A 164 2.86 -9.59 -2.12
CA LYS A 164 2.33 -10.86 -1.57
C LYS A 164 3.24 -11.42 -0.48
N GLY A 165 4.55 -11.32 -0.66
CA GLY A 165 5.51 -11.76 0.34
C GLY A 165 5.46 -10.92 1.62
N THR A 166 5.30 -9.60 1.51
CA THR A 166 5.13 -8.71 2.67
C THR A 166 3.88 -9.09 3.47
N PHE A 167 2.75 -9.32 2.80
CA PHE A 167 1.55 -9.81 3.49
C PHE A 167 1.70 -11.22 4.06
N ALA A 168 2.46 -12.10 3.41
CA ALA A 168 2.78 -13.43 3.97
C ALA A 168 3.55 -13.32 5.28
N LEU A 169 4.56 -12.44 5.35
CA LEU A 169 5.33 -12.18 6.57
C LEU A 169 4.48 -11.52 7.64
N HIS A 170 3.68 -10.52 7.27
CA HIS A 170 2.78 -9.85 8.20
C HIS A 170 1.76 -10.82 8.80
N GLN A 171 1.11 -11.63 7.98
CA GLN A 171 0.17 -12.65 8.42
C GLN A 171 0.85 -13.74 9.29
N LEU A 172 2.09 -14.09 8.99
CA LEU A 172 2.88 -15.00 9.82
C LEU A 172 3.19 -14.38 11.18
N ARG A 173 3.57 -13.10 11.23
CA ARG A 173 3.79 -12.34 12.46
C ARG A 173 2.52 -12.30 13.31
N LEU A 174 1.38 -11.97 12.70
CA LEU A 174 0.10 -11.99 13.39
C LEU A 174 -0.26 -13.39 13.92
N LEU A 175 0.00 -14.44 13.17
CA LEU A 175 -0.30 -15.82 13.58
C LEU A 175 0.56 -16.30 14.75
N LEU A 176 1.85 -15.96 14.75
CA LEU A 176 2.82 -16.43 15.73
C LEU A 176 2.91 -15.52 16.96
N GLY A 177 2.61 -14.24 16.82
CA GLY A 177 2.97 -13.19 17.75
C GLY A 177 4.38 -12.67 17.48
N ASN A 178 4.69 -11.47 18.02
CA ASN A 178 5.96 -10.78 17.75
C ASN A 178 7.15 -11.63 18.15
N ASP A 179 7.23 -12.05 19.40
CA ASP A 179 8.40 -12.77 19.95
C ASP A 179 8.79 -13.97 19.07
N VAL A 180 7.83 -14.87 18.82
CA VAL A 180 8.10 -16.08 18.03
C VAL A 180 8.42 -15.75 16.58
N PHE A 181 7.78 -14.72 16.00
CA PHE A 181 8.07 -14.30 14.64
C PHE A 181 9.51 -13.77 14.52
N PHE A 182 9.94 -12.91 15.43
CA PHE A 182 11.31 -12.38 15.40
C PHE A 182 12.35 -13.47 15.71
N ASP A 183 12.05 -14.43 16.56
CA ASP A 183 12.91 -15.62 16.77
C ASP A 183 13.06 -16.44 15.47
N VAL A 184 11.95 -16.64 14.72
CA VAL A 184 12.01 -17.29 13.40
C VAL A 184 12.94 -16.51 12.47
N MET A 185 12.78 -15.20 12.40
CA MET A 185 13.57 -14.37 11.48
C MET A 185 15.04 -14.31 11.89
N ALA A 186 15.35 -14.24 13.20
CA ALA A 186 16.70 -14.33 13.71
C ALA A 186 17.36 -15.68 13.37
N MET A 187 16.64 -16.79 13.55
CA MET A 187 17.13 -18.12 13.17
C MET A 187 17.37 -18.23 11.66
N VAL A 188 16.48 -17.70 10.82
CA VAL A 188 16.66 -17.66 9.35
C VAL A 188 17.94 -16.91 9.02
N HIS A 189 18.11 -15.70 9.58
CA HIS A 189 19.28 -14.88 9.34
C HIS A 189 20.58 -15.61 9.75
N ASN A 190 20.63 -16.13 10.96
CA ASN A 190 21.83 -16.80 11.49
C ASN A 190 22.17 -18.08 10.72
N ARG A 191 21.17 -18.85 10.27
CA ARG A 191 21.37 -20.12 9.56
C ARG A 191 21.77 -19.95 8.09
N TYR A 192 21.18 -18.93 7.42
CA TYR A 192 21.32 -18.73 5.98
C TYR A 192 22.14 -17.49 5.60
N ARG A 193 22.77 -16.84 6.55
CA ARG A 193 23.68 -15.72 6.29
C ARG A 193 24.78 -16.14 5.31
N GLY A 194 24.89 -15.43 4.18
CA GLY A 194 25.82 -15.74 3.09
C GLY A 194 25.47 -16.99 2.28
N ALA A 195 24.31 -17.61 2.52
CA ALA A 195 23.86 -18.82 1.85
C ALA A 195 22.57 -18.62 1.05
N GLU A 196 22.26 -19.57 0.19
CA GLU A 196 21.00 -19.68 -0.50
C GLU A 196 19.94 -20.28 0.43
N MET A 197 18.69 -19.82 0.24
CA MET A 197 17.53 -20.35 0.95
C MET A 197 16.34 -20.54 -0.01
N THR A 198 15.65 -21.64 0.16
CA THR A 198 14.36 -21.95 -0.49
C THR A 198 13.20 -21.56 0.41
N THR A 199 12.01 -21.38 -0.14
CA THR A 199 10.77 -21.21 0.62
C THR A 199 10.52 -22.40 1.57
N GLN A 200 10.87 -23.63 1.15
CA GLN A 200 10.71 -24.80 2.00
C GLN A 200 11.63 -24.78 3.23
N GLU A 201 12.85 -24.29 3.05
CA GLU A 201 13.80 -24.12 4.17
C GLU A 201 13.34 -23.01 5.12
N PHE A 202 12.84 -21.89 4.61
CA PHE A 202 12.18 -20.87 5.43
C PHE A 202 11.04 -21.46 6.27
N VAL A 203 10.14 -22.22 5.64
CA VAL A 203 9.04 -22.88 6.33
C VAL A 203 9.57 -23.86 7.38
N SER A 204 10.61 -24.64 7.07
CA SER A 204 11.20 -25.59 8.01
C SER A 204 11.77 -24.91 9.27
N VAL A 205 12.38 -23.73 9.12
CA VAL A 205 12.83 -22.92 10.27
C VAL A 205 11.65 -22.41 11.06
N ALA A 206 10.62 -21.90 10.39
CA ALA A 206 9.42 -21.40 11.05
C ALA A 206 8.67 -22.52 11.82
N ASP A 207 8.62 -23.73 11.26
CA ASP A 207 8.04 -24.91 11.92
C ASP A 207 8.86 -25.31 13.16
N GLU A 208 10.19 -25.33 13.01
CA GLU A 208 11.12 -25.68 14.10
C GLU A 208 11.00 -24.73 15.30
N VAL A 209 11.03 -23.43 15.04
CA VAL A 209 11.00 -22.40 16.09
C VAL A 209 9.62 -22.30 16.73
N SER A 210 8.55 -22.32 15.91
CA SER A 210 7.19 -22.16 16.43
C SER A 210 6.55 -23.42 16.98
N GLY A 211 7.07 -24.59 16.64
CA GLY A 211 6.45 -25.89 16.95
C GLY A 211 5.13 -26.14 16.22
N ARG A 212 4.88 -25.46 15.10
CA ARG A 212 3.66 -25.53 14.29
C ARG A 212 3.96 -25.98 12.86
N GLU A 213 2.99 -26.52 12.15
CA GLU A 213 3.07 -26.80 10.71
C GLU A 213 2.55 -25.60 9.93
N LEU A 214 3.44 -24.82 9.31
CA LEU A 214 3.13 -23.55 8.66
C LEU A 214 3.16 -23.59 7.13
N GLY A 215 3.60 -24.70 6.53
CA GLY A 215 3.74 -24.81 5.07
C GLY A 215 2.49 -24.45 4.30
N SER A 216 1.32 -24.94 4.71
CA SER A 216 0.06 -24.59 4.06
C SER A 216 -0.37 -23.13 4.30
N PHE A 217 0.00 -22.57 5.45
CA PHE A 217 -0.31 -21.18 5.78
C PHE A 217 0.54 -20.21 4.94
N VAL A 218 1.83 -20.45 4.82
CA VAL A 218 2.72 -19.65 3.97
C VAL A 218 2.40 -19.84 2.48
N GLY A 219 2.22 -21.10 2.06
CA GLY A 219 1.95 -21.43 0.66
C GLY A 219 0.66 -20.80 0.10
N GLN A 220 -0.37 -20.61 0.91
CA GLN A 220 -1.59 -19.96 0.42
C GLN A 220 -1.36 -18.52 -0.06
N TRP A 221 -0.38 -17.79 0.50
CA TRP A 221 -0.04 -16.41 0.13
C TRP A 221 0.91 -16.35 -1.07
N LEU A 222 1.82 -17.32 -1.19
CA LEU A 222 2.90 -17.28 -2.17
C LEU A 222 2.60 -18.05 -3.46
N GLU A 223 1.83 -19.15 -3.36
CA GLU A 223 1.62 -20.09 -4.46
C GLU A 223 0.30 -19.89 -5.21
N ARG A 224 -0.55 -18.96 -4.75
CA ARG A 224 -1.86 -18.69 -5.36
C ARG A 224 -1.87 -17.35 -6.09
N SER A 225 -2.62 -17.31 -7.19
CA SER A 225 -3.12 -16.07 -7.79
C SER A 225 -4.32 -15.57 -6.98
N GLY A 226 -4.59 -14.29 -7.05
CA GLY A 226 -5.68 -13.66 -6.30
C GLY A 226 -5.33 -13.40 -4.84
N LEU A 227 -6.27 -12.77 -4.18
CA LEU A 227 -6.30 -12.46 -2.76
C LEU A 227 -7.59 -13.04 -2.14
N PRO A 228 -7.73 -13.05 -0.81
CA PRO A 228 -8.98 -13.43 -0.16
C PRO A 228 -10.17 -12.58 -0.65
N ARG A 229 -11.27 -13.25 -0.95
CA ARG A 229 -12.57 -12.63 -1.21
C ARG A 229 -13.46 -12.87 -0.01
N VAL A 230 -13.57 -11.86 0.85
CA VAL A 230 -14.26 -11.97 2.13
C VAL A 230 -15.47 -11.06 2.19
N ARG A 231 -16.50 -11.54 2.87
CA ARG A 231 -17.69 -10.78 3.23
C ARG A 231 -17.95 -10.95 4.71
N PRO A 232 -17.57 -9.98 5.55
CA PRO A 232 -17.86 -10.04 6.97
C PRO A 232 -19.34 -9.81 7.24
N THR A 233 -19.85 -10.42 8.30
CA THR A 233 -21.18 -10.21 8.84
C THR A 233 -21.10 -10.12 10.35
N ALA A 234 -21.95 -9.32 10.97
CA ALA A 234 -22.01 -9.21 12.42
C ALA A 234 -23.45 -9.18 12.90
N SER A 235 -23.69 -9.72 14.07
CA SER A 235 -24.97 -9.65 14.76
C SER A 235 -24.79 -9.64 16.27
N VAL A 236 -25.63 -8.90 16.97
CA VAL A 236 -25.58 -8.75 18.41
C VAL A 236 -26.83 -9.30 19.07
N ARG A 237 -26.70 -9.95 20.22
CA ARG A 237 -27.81 -10.44 21.04
C ARG A 237 -27.47 -10.31 22.52
N LYS A 238 -28.49 -10.34 23.38
CA LYS A 238 -28.27 -10.43 24.83
C LYS A 238 -27.61 -11.75 25.21
N GLY A 239 -26.52 -11.65 25.97
CA GLY A 239 -25.81 -12.79 26.52
C GLY A 239 -26.61 -13.51 27.62
N ARG A 240 -26.46 -14.82 27.73
CA ARG A 240 -27.17 -15.63 28.74
C ARG A 240 -26.76 -15.30 30.19
N GLY A 241 -25.54 -14.76 30.37
CA GLY A 241 -24.99 -14.36 31.68
C GLY A 241 -25.14 -12.88 32.00
N GLY A 242 -25.87 -12.12 31.22
CA GLY A 242 -25.87 -10.65 31.19
C GLY A 242 -24.99 -10.13 30.07
N GLY A 243 -24.95 -8.81 29.88
CA GLY A 243 -24.19 -8.19 28.79
C GLY A 243 -24.68 -8.59 27.38
N TRP A 244 -23.77 -8.56 26.40
CA TRP A 244 -24.08 -8.73 25.00
C TRP A 244 -23.08 -9.65 24.31
N ASP A 245 -23.59 -10.56 23.50
CA ASP A 245 -22.81 -11.43 22.64
C ASP A 245 -22.79 -10.86 21.22
N LEU A 246 -21.60 -10.54 20.70
CA LEU A 246 -21.36 -10.17 19.33
C LEU A 246 -20.88 -11.42 18.56
N SER A 247 -21.65 -11.83 17.56
CA SER A 247 -21.25 -12.88 16.63
C SER A 247 -20.75 -12.28 15.34
N VAL A 248 -19.52 -12.59 14.96
CA VAL A 248 -18.92 -12.18 13.68
C VAL A 248 -18.72 -13.39 12.80
N GLY A 249 -19.30 -13.37 11.61
CA GLY A 249 -19.11 -14.37 10.57
C GLY A 249 -18.27 -13.82 9.43
N VAL A 250 -17.51 -14.68 8.76
CA VAL A 250 -16.76 -14.32 7.57
C VAL A 250 -17.07 -15.34 6.47
N GLU A 251 -17.79 -14.88 5.47
CA GLU A 251 -18.01 -15.66 4.25
C GLU A 251 -16.81 -15.46 3.32
N GLN A 252 -16.28 -16.55 2.78
CA GLN A 252 -15.23 -16.51 1.77
C GLN A 252 -15.73 -17.13 0.47
N SER A 253 -15.42 -16.53 -0.66
CA SER A 253 -15.68 -17.06 -1.99
C SER A 253 -14.37 -17.37 -2.72
N GLY A 254 -14.42 -18.34 -3.64
CA GLY A 254 -13.21 -18.82 -4.33
C GLY A 254 -12.30 -19.66 -3.43
N ALA A 255 -11.02 -19.37 -3.45
CA ALA A 255 -10.05 -20.04 -2.60
C ALA A 255 -10.22 -19.62 -1.13
N LEU A 256 -10.27 -20.61 -0.24
CA LEU A 256 -10.36 -20.34 1.20
C LEU A 256 -8.99 -20.04 1.76
N TYR A 257 -8.90 -19.00 2.57
CA TYR A 257 -7.70 -18.57 3.29
C TYR A 257 -7.91 -18.73 4.80
N ARG A 258 -6.84 -19.08 5.47
CA ARG A 258 -6.69 -18.95 6.92
C ARG A 258 -5.91 -17.68 7.16
N PHE A 259 -6.42 -16.76 7.98
CA PHE A 259 -5.77 -15.48 8.23
C PHE A 259 -6.07 -14.95 9.63
N VAL A 260 -5.28 -13.98 10.04
CA VAL A 260 -5.46 -13.24 11.29
C VAL A 260 -5.72 -11.78 10.94
N THR A 261 -6.62 -11.14 11.65
CA THR A 261 -6.93 -9.72 11.47
C THR A 261 -7.46 -9.11 12.77
N HIS A 262 -7.66 -7.80 12.77
CA HIS A 262 -8.22 -7.07 13.89
C HIS A 262 -9.64 -6.59 13.59
N LEU A 263 -10.50 -6.72 14.61
CA LEU A 263 -11.82 -6.10 14.65
C LEU A 263 -11.75 -4.89 15.57
N GLU A 264 -12.21 -3.74 15.13
CA GLU A 264 -12.58 -2.65 16.04
C GLU A 264 -14.06 -2.77 16.37
N VAL A 265 -14.39 -2.71 17.64
CA VAL A 265 -15.78 -2.78 18.13
C VAL A 265 -16.06 -1.56 18.96
N GLU A 266 -17.15 -0.86 18.65
CA GLU A 266 -17.67 0.25 19.45
C GLU A 266 -18.82 -0.26 20.31
N ALA A 267 -18.70 -0.10 21.64
CA ALA A 267 -19.71 -0.50 22.61
C ALA A 267 -19.73 0.52 23.79
N GLY A 268 -20.91 1.04 24.13
CA GLY A 268 -21.04 2.02 25.22
C GLY A 268 -20.31 3.35 24.99
N GLY A 269 -19.92 3.65 23.75
CA GLY A 269 -19.12 4.83 23.39
C GLY A 269 -17.61 4.61 23.43
N ASP A 270 -17.15 3.46 23.91
CA ASP A 270 -15.74 3.08 23.90
C ASP A 270 -15.41 2.22 22.68
N ARG A 271 -14.18 2.31 22.18
CA ARG A 271 -13.64 1.48 21.10
C ARG A 271 -12.63 0.49 21.65
N SER A 272 -12.72 -0.73 21.17
CA SER A 272 -11.79 -1.81 21.53
C SER A 272 -11.36 -2.59 20.31
N LEU A 273 -10.08 -2.97 20.28
CA LEU A 273 -9.46 -3.71 19.21
C LEU A 273 -9.32 -5.19 19.61
N HIS A 274 -9.81 -6.09 18.78
CA HIS A 274 -9.82 -7.52 19.02
C HIS A 274 -9.13 -8.27 17.88
N ARG A 275 -8.01 -8.90 18.20
CA ARG A 275 -7.33 -9.79 17.25
C ARG A 275 -8.12 -11.09 17.09
N ILE A 276 -8.42 -11.46 15.87
CA ILE A 276 -9.17 -12.68 15.53
C ILE A 276 -8.44 -13.53 14.50
N GLU A 277 -8.61 -14.86 14.60
CA GLU A 277 -8.16 -15.81 13.60
C GLU A 277 -9.36 -16.39 12.86
N VAL A 278 -9.35 -16.30 11.53
CA VAL A 278 -10.39 -16.84 10.66
C VAL A 278 -9.91 -18.17 10.06
N VAL A 279 -10.62 -19.24 10.38
CA VAL A 279 -10.36 -20.59 9.87
C VAL A 279 -11.62 -21.11 9.19
N GLY A 280 -11.61 -21.10 7.87
CA GLY A 280 -12.78 -21.57 7.09
C GLY A 280 -14.04 -20.73 7.35
N LYS A 281 -15.12 -21.36 7.76
CA LYS A 281 -16.44 -20.74 8.03
C LYS A 281 -16.77 -20.61 9.52
N ARG A 282 -15.79 -20.74 10.39
CA ARG A 282 -16.02 -20.71 11.84
C ARG A 282 -16.35 -19.29 12.28
N GLY A 283 -17.52 -19.08 12.90
CA GLY A 283 -17.92 -17.83 13.50
C GLY A 283 -17.09 -17.49 14.75
N ILE A 284 -16.96 -16.22 15.03
CA ILE A 284 -16.27 -15.66 16.18
C ILE A 284 -17.32 -15.10 17.13
N LEU A 285 -17.19 -15.37 18.42
CA LEU A 285 -18.08 -14.87 19.46
C LEU A 285 -17.28 -14.06 20.45
N LEU A 286 -17.66 -12.79 20.62
CA LEU A 286 -17.10 -11.88 21.60
C LEU A 286 -18.19 -11.48 22.57
N HIS A 287 -17.82 -11.23 23.83
CA HIS A 287 -18.74 -10.80 24.88
C HIS A 287 -18.41 -9.40 25.35
N PHE A 288 -19.44 -8.55 25.53
CA PHE A 288 -19.35 -7.15 25.97
C PHE A 288 -20.35 -6.87 27.08
N ASP A 289 -19.97 -6.02 28.03
CA ASP A 289 -20.88 -5.55 29.07
C ASP A 289 -21.93 -4.59 28.48
N GLU A 290 -21.51 -3.69 27.59
CA GLU A 290 -22.36 -2.74 26.87
C GLU A 290 -22.67 -3.26 25.46
N ARG A 291 -23.79 -2.78 24.88
CA ARG A 291 -24.23 -3.20 23.57
C ARG A 291 -23.27 -2.70 22.47
N PRO A 292 -22.69 -3.59 21.67
CA PRO A 292 -21.97 -3.21 20.46
C PRO A 292 -22.89 -2.50 19.45
N THR A 293 -22.46 -1.36 18.94
CA THR A 293 -23.19 -0.53 17.97
C THR A 293 -22.55 -0.52 16.59
N ARG A 294 -21.22 -0.71 16.54
CA ARG A 294 -20.47 -0.69 15.30
C ARG A 294 -19.32 -1.69 15.34
N VAL A 295 -19.05 -2.33 14.22
CA VAL A 295 -17.91 -3.22 14.01
C VAL A 295 -17.19 -2.81 12.75
N VAL A 296 -15.87 -2.62 12.83
CA VAL A 296 -14.98 -2.49 11.67
C VAL A 296 -14.19 -3.78 11.56
N PHE A 297 -14.43 -4.53 10.49
CA PHE A 297 -13.67 -5.73 10.18
C PHE A 297 -12.36 -5.33 9.51
N ASP A 298 -11.26 -5.97 9.89
CA ASP A 298 -9.93 -5.67 9.38
C ASP A 298 -9.53 -4.20 9.56
N ALA A 299 -9.72 -3.71 10.77
CA ALA A 299 -9.53 -2.30 11.12
C ALA A 299 -8.08 -1.80 10.90
N LEU A 300 -7.10 -2.69 10.94
CA LEU A 300 -5.67 -2.37 10.75
C LEU A 300 -5.15 -2.77 9.36
N HIS A 301 -6.02 -3.07 8.39
CA HIS A 301 -5.61 -3.48 7.05
C HIS A 301 -4.64 -4.68 7.02
N ASP A 302 -4.76 -5.59 7.99
CA ASP A 302 -3.93 -6.79 8.09
C ASP A 302 -4.12 -7.76 6.94
N LEU A 303 -5.31 -7.73 6.32
CA LEU A 303 -5.73 -8.66 5.28
C LEU A 303 -5.80 -7.95 3.93
N PRO A 304 -4.94 -8.29 2.98
CA PRO A 304 -5.13 -7.83 1.61
C PRO A 304 -6.35 -8.54 1.00
N VAL A 305 -7.27 -7.79 0.41
CA VAL A 305 -8.50 -8.34 -0.18
C VAL A 305 -8.65 -7.95 -1.65
N GLU A 306 -9.32 -8.82 -2.41
CA GLU A 306 -9.48 -8.62 -3.86
C GLU A 306 -10.44 -7.47 -4.22
N HIS A 307 -11.25 -7.00 -3.29
CA HIS A 307 -12.31 -6.01 -3.53
C HIS A 307 -12.06 -4.65 -2.86
N GLY A 308 -10.81 -4.31 -2.59
CA GLY A 308 -10.45 -2.99 -2.08
C GLY A 308 -10.46 -1.92 -3.16
N ASN A 309 -10.30 -0.65 -2.73
CA ASN A 309 -10.05 0.45 -3.64
C ASN A 309 -8.57 0.53 -3.97
N PHE A 310 -8.24 0.51 -5.26
CA PHE A 310 -6.85 0.66 -5.71
C PHE A 310 -6.47 2.11 -6.01
N TYR A 311 -7.37 3.05 -5.76
CA TYR A 311 -7.14 4.46 -6.05
C TYR A 311 -6.26 5.07 -4.97
N GLU A 312 -5.07 5.54 -5.34
CA GLU A 312 -4.19 6.31 -4.49
C GLU A 312 -3.38 7.32 -5.32
N TRP A 313 -2.81 8.33 -4.66
CA TRP A 313 -2.00 9.33 -5.33
C TRP A 313 -0.82 8.76 -6.12
N ARG A 314 -0.19 7.70 -5.61
CA ARG A 314 0.98 7.08 -6.27
C ARG A 314 0.67 6.55 -7.68
N ASN A 315 -0.59 6.22 -7.96
CA ASN A 315 -1.00 5.76 -9.28
C ASN A 315 -0.80 6.82 -10.36
N LEU A 316 -0.88 8.10 -10.01
CA LEU A 316 -0.59 9.20 -10.93
C LEU A 316 0.82 9.11 -11.54
N ILE A 317 1.81 8.67 -10.73
CA ILE A 317 3.20 8.59 -11.16
C ILE A 317 3.38 7.49 -12.22
N ASP A 318 2.65 6.39 -12.07
CA ASP A 318 2.78 5.25 -12.97
C ASP A 318 2.07 5.47 -14.31
N ASP A 319 0.93 6.18 -14.28
CA ASP A 319 0.10 6.43 -15.46
C ASP A 319 0.08 7.90 -15.89
N PHE A 320 1.11 8.65 -15.53
CA PHE A 320 1.18 10.07 -15.82
C PHE A 320 1.08 10.39 -17.32
N HIS A 321 1.53 9.49 -18.18
CA HIS A 321 1.40 9.59 -19.63
C HIS A 321 -0.04 9.44 -20.15
N ASP A 322 -0.91 8.79 -19.36
CA ASP A 322 -2.34 8.62 -19.66
C ASP A 322 -3.21 9.66 -18.94
N THR A 323 -2.60 10.58 -18.20
CA THR A 323 -3.30 11.59 -17.40
C THR A 323 -3.62 12.83 -18.19
N VAL A 324 -4.82 13.35 -18.00
CA VAL A 324 -5.30 14.64 -18.54
C VAL A 324 -5.66 15.56 -17.38
N ILE A 325 -5.20 16.80 -17.43
CA ILE A 325 -5.53 17.81 -16.40
C ILE A 325 -6.76 18.58 -16.88
N VAL A 326 -7.83 18.55 -16.10
CA VAL A 326 -9.10 19.20 -16.36
C VAL A 326 -9.26 20.42 -15.46
N TYR A 327 -9.24 21.62 -16.03
CA TYR A 327 -9.38 22.86 -15.27
C TYR A 327 -10.74 23.52 -15.48
N GLY A 328 -11.25 24.17 -14.43
CA GLY A 328 -12.58 24.80 -14.44
C GLY A 328 -12.68 26.04 -15.31
N THR A 329 -13.79 26.21 -15.99
CA THR A 329 -14.04 27.34 -16.90
C THR A 329 -15.29 28.15 -16.60
N ALA A 330 -16.05 27.83 -15.56
CA ALA A 330 -17.27 28.59 -15.23
C ALA A 330 -16.97 30.02 -14.78
N ARG A 331 -15.82 30.21 -14.11
CA ARG A 331 -15.30 31.51 -13.65
C ARG A 331 -13.77 31.48 -13.69
N GLN A 332 -13.14 32.64 -13.59
CA GLN A 332 -11.69 32.79 -13.39
C GLN A 332 -10.84 31.89 -14.32
N ILE A 333 -11.24 31.73 -15.56
CA ILE A 333 -10.65 30.79 -16.53
C ILE A 333 -9.12 30.93 -16.58
N GLU A 334 -8.61 32.16 -16.69
CA GLU A 334 -7.18 32.43 -16.78
C GLU A 334 -6.41 32.00 -15.50
N ALA A 335 -7.03 32.24 -14.33
CA ALA A 335 -6.43 31.84 -13.06
C ALA A 335 -6.39 30.30 -12.94
N ASN A 336 -7.50 29.61 -13.24
CA ASN A 336 -7.57 28.15 -13.21
C ASN A 336 -6.60 27.51 -14.20
N HIS A 337 -6.51 28.05 -15.42
CA HIS A 337 -5.53 27.60 -16.40
C HIS A 337 -4.07 27.80 -15.92
N THR A 338 -3.78 28.95 -15.32
CA THR A 338 -2.44 29.25 -14.81
C THR A 338 -2.07 28.29 -13.68
N MET A 339 -2.98 27.99 -12.76
CA MET A 339 -2.75 27.03 -11.68
C MET A 339 -2.57 25.61 -12.20
N ALA A 340 -3.41 25.17 -13.15
CA ALA A 340 -3.27 23.88 -13.77
C ALA A 340 -1.93 23.69 -14.49
N ARG A 341 -1.49 24.73 -15.22
CA ARG A 341 -0.19 24.74 -15.87
C ARG A 341 0.96 24.70 -14.88
N ARG A 342 0.89 25.49 -13.82
CA ARG A 342 1.89 25.50 -12.76
C ARG A 342 2.03 24.13 -12.10
N TRP A 343 0.90 23.49 -11.78
CA TRP A 343 0.90 22.16 -11.23
C TRP A 343 1.49 21.13 -12.20
N GLN A 344 1.10 21.19 -13.48
CA GLN A 344 1.65 20.37 -14.55
C GLN A 344 3.19 20.47 -14.63
N GLU A 345 3.71 21.70 -14.63
CA GLU A 345 5.17 21.95 -14.69
C GLU A 345 5.88 21.41 -13.44
N LYS A 346 5.30 21.60 -12.26
CA LYS A 346 5.87 21.14 -10.99
C LYS A 346 5.93 19.60 -10.89
N VAL A 347 4.92 18.93 -11.33
CA VAL A 347 4.89 17.44 -11.34
C VAL A 347 5.88 16.91 -12.37
N ALA A 348 5.93 17.50 -13.55
CA ALA A 348 6.90 17.13 -14.59
C ALA A 348 8.35 17.29 -14.12
N ASP A 349 8.68 18.41 -13.50
CA ASP A 349 10.02 18.68 -12.94
C ASP A 349 10.41 17.71 -11.82
N THR A 350 9.40 17.17 -11.12
CA THR A 350 9.63 16.32 -9.96
C THR A 350 9.82 14.85 -10.32
N TYR A 351 9.19 14.36 -11.38
CA TYR A 351 9.10 12.92 -11.66
C TYR A 351 9.53 12.50 -13.05
N ILE A 352 8.95 13.08 -14.06
CA ILE A 352 9.12 12.69 -15.45
C ILE A 352 8.95 13.92 -16.32
N GLU A 353 9.73 14.05 -17.33
CA GLU A 353 9.68 15.16 -18.31
C GLU A 353 8.44 15.07 -19.24
N ILE A 354 7.32 14.57 -18.73
CA ILE A 354 6.05 14.45 -19.46
C ILE A 354 5.08 15.50 -18.94
N LEU A 355 4.54 16.29 -19.84
CA LEU A 355 3.52 17.29 -19.55
C LEU A 355 2.13 16.72 -19.94
N PRO A 356 1.28 16.32 -18.99
CA PRO A 356 -0.06 15.90 -19.29
C PRO A 356 -0.84 17.01 -20.00
N PRO A 357 -1.67 16.71 -21.01
CA PRO A 357 -2.45 17.72 -21.70
C PRO A 357 -3.43 18.43 -20.74
N LEU A 358 -3.60 19.74 -20.97
CA LEU A 358 -4.57 20.58 -20.29
C LEU A 358 -5.84 20.66 -21.12
N ILE A 359 -6.99 20.38 -20.53
CA ILE A 359 -8.29 20.47 -21.17
C ILE A 359 -9.25 21.29 -20.30
N LYS A 360 -10.12 22.08 -20.93
CA LYS A 360 -11.19 22.76 -20.22
C LYS A 360 -12.27 21.77 -19.80
N ASP A 361 -12.84 21.95 -18.62
CA ASP A 361 -13.97 21.15 -18.15
C ASP A 361 -15.15 21.16 -19.14
N SER A 362 -15.40 22.27 -19.79
CA SER A 362 -16.44 22.43 -20.84
C SER A 362 -16.15 21.68 -22.16
N GLU A 363 -14.91 21.24 -22.37
CA GLU A 363 -14.45 20.50 -23.55
C GLU A 363 -14.15 19.02 -23.25
N ALA A 364 -14.17 18.63 -21.96
CA ALA A 364 -13.87 17.30 -21.48
C ALA A 364 -15.12 16.40 -21.53
N ALA A 365 -15.57 16.09 -22.75
CA ALA A 365 -16.68 15.16 -22.97
C ALA A 365 -16.26 13.70 -22.69
N GLU A 366 -17.23 12.86 -22.35
CA GLU A 366 -17.03 11.45 -22.00
C GLU A 366 -16.12 10.69 -22.99
N ASP A 367 -16.36 10.83 -24.28
CA ASP A 367 -15.59 10.19 -25.34
C ASP A 367 -14.08 10.56 -25.34
N LYS A 368 -13.74 11.69 -24.74
CA LYS A 368 -12.36 12.17 -24.64
C LYS A 368 -11.67 11.75 -23.35
N VAL A 369 -12.44 11.56 -22.28
CA VAL A 369 -11.88 11.42 -20.94
C VAL A 369 -12.14 10.07 -20.27
N ALA A 370 -13.04 9.24 -20.81
CA ALA A 370 -13.37 7.95 -20.22
C ALA A 370 -12.17 6.98 -20.15
N ASN A 371 -11.26 7.04 -21.11
CA ASN A 371 -10.09 6.16 -21.16
C ASN A 371 -8.81 6.81 -20.61
N GLN A 372 -8.94 7.94 -19.92
CA GLN A 372 -7.83 8.70 -19.34
C GLN A 372 -7.93 8.71 -17.82
N ASP A 373 -6.80 8.81 -17.16
CA ASP A 373 -6.76 9.25 -15.78
C ASP A 373 -6.91 10.77 -15.75
N LEU A 374 -7.66 11.27 -14.80
CA LEU A 374 -8.02 12.69 -14.76
C LEU A 374 -7.44 13.36 -13.52
N MET A 375 -6.85 14.54 -13.72
CA MET A 375 -6.56 15.48 -12.64
C MET A 375 -7.50 16.66 -12.75
N VAL A 376 -8.53 16.69 -11.92
CA VAL A 376 -9.58 17.71 -11.93
C VAL A 376 -9.26 18.77 -10.87
N MET A 377 -9.12 20.03 -11.31
CA MET A 377 -8.70 21.12 -10.42
C MET A 377 -9.64 22.32 -10.54
N GLY A 378 -9.85 22.98 -9.43
CA GLY A 378 -10.58 24.24 -9.42
C GLY A 378 -11.14 24.62 -8.06
N THR A 379 -11.69 25.83 -7.99
CA THR A 379 -12.56 26.17 -6.87
C THR A 379 -13.93 25.52 -7.06
N LEU A 380 -14.67 25.34 -5.97
CA LEU A 380 -15.94 24.58 -5.96
C LEU A 380 -16.98 25.07 -6.99
N ARG A 381 -16.85 26.29 -7.48
CA ARG A 381 -17.79 26.92 -8.43
C ARG A 381 -17.32 26.89 -9.86
N ASP A 382 -16.09 26.53 -10.09
CA ASP A 382 -15.43 26.78 -11.35
C ASP A 382 -15.30 25.54 -12.22
N ASN A 383 -15.36 24.33 -11.62
CA ASN A 383 -15.17 23.09 -12.35
C ASN A 383 -16.45 22.23 -12.36
N TYR A 384 -16.92 21.92 -13.56
CA TYR A 384 -18.11 21.10 -13.81
C TYR A 384 -17.98 19.67 -13.25
N PHE A 385 -16.79 19.11 -13.22
CA PHE A 385 -16.55 17.74 -12.79
C PHE A 385 -16.85 17.50 -11.31
N PHE A 386 -16.89 18.54 -10.48
CA PHE A 386 -17.26 18.38 -9.07
C PHE A 386 -18.73 17.91 -8.88
N GLY A 387 -19.55 18.01 -9.92
CA GLY A 387 -20.90 17.44 -9.94
C GLY A 387 -20.96 15.93 -10.23
N HIS A 388 -19.84 15.30 -10.61
CA HIS A 388 -19.78 13.91 -11.04
C HIS A 388 -19.05 12.99 -10.03
N MET A 389 -19.14 13.30 -8.72
CA MET A 389 -18.56 12.44 -7.68
C MET A 389 -19.33 11.13 -7.55
N PRO A 390 -18.63 9.99 -7.37
CA PRO A 390 -19.26 8.71 -7.08
C PRO A 390 -20.12 8.78 -5.82
N GLU A 391 -21.28 8.11 -5.82
CA GLU A 391 -22.24 8.15 -4.71
C GLU A 391 -21.70 7.55 -3.40
N ASN A 392 -20.74 6.62 -3.51
CA ASN A 392 -20.12 5.96 -2.35
C ASN A 392 -18.99 6.79 -1.69
N ILE A 393 -18.61 7.92 -2.27
CA ILE A 393 -17.63 8.82 -1.67
C ILE A 393 -18.37 9.84 -0.80
N PRO A 394 -18.03 9.99 0.49
CA PRO A 394 -18.76 10.80 1.44
C PRO A 394 -18.45 12.30 1.28
N VAL A 395 -18.56 12.83 0.04
CA VAL A 395 -18.34 14.22 -0.31
C VAL A 395 -19.57 14.85 -0.95
N ARG A 396 -19.82 16.11 -0.59
CA ARG A 396 -20.79 16.96 -1.30
C ARG A 396 -20.19 18.35 -1.51
N PHE A 397 -20.09 18.76 -2.75
CA PHE A 397 -19.63 20.10 -3.11
C PHE A 397 -20.81 21.08 -3.17
N GLY A 398 -20.81 22.02 -2.24
CA GLY A 398 -21.75 23.13 -2.20
C GLY A 398 -21.22 24.35 -2.96
N ARG A 399 -21.91 25.47 -2.76
CA ARG A 399 -21.58 26.72 -3.49
C ARG A 399 -20.29 27.39 -2.97
N ASN A 400 -20.03 27.34 -1.66
CA ASN A 400 -18.89 27.97 -0.95
C ASN A 400 -18.36 27.09 0.17
N HIS A 401 -18.71 25.84 0.19
CA HIS A 401 -18.31 24.88 1.18
C HIS A 401 -18.35 23.50 0.56
N PHE A 402 -17.65 22.59 1.14
CA PHE A 402 -17.84 21.17 0.91
C PHE A 402 -18.22 20.47 2.22
N GLU A 403 -19.00 19.43 2.11
CA GLU A 403 -19.25 18.48 3.18
C GLU A 403 -18.33 17.29 2.95
N TRP A 404 -17.61 16.88 3.98
CA TRP A 404 -16.71 15.74 3.95
C TRP A 404 -16.91 14.91 5.22
N MET A 405 -17.22 13.62 5.06
CA MET A 405 -17.47 12.69 6.18
C MET A 405 -18.45 13.26 7.22
N GLY A 406 -19.54 13.88 6.76
CA GLY A 406 -20.59 14.45 7.61
C GLY A 406 -20.27 15.80 8.27
N LYS A 407 -19.09 16.37 8.02
CA LYS A 407 -18.70 17.70 8.51
C LYS A 407 -18.69 18.71 7.37
N THR A 408 -19.05 19.95 7.69
CA THR A 408 -19.06 21.07 6.71
C THR A 408 -17.79 21.91 6.87
N TYR A 409 -17.12 22.19 5.75
CA TYR A 409 -15.92 23.02 5.64
C TYR A 409 -16.22 24.20 4.71
N GLY A 410 -16.22 25.40 5.26
CA GLY A 410 -16.67 26.60 4.52
C GLY A 410 -15.75 27.81 4.64
N GLU A 411 -14.60 27.65 5.29
CA GLU A 411 -13.61 28.73 5.35
C GLU A 411 -12.89 28.87 4.01
N PRO A 412 -12.45 30.09 3.65
CA PRO A 412 -11.75 30.30 2.37
C PRO A 412 -10.47 29.50 2.17
N ASP A 413 -9.83 29.11 3.27
CA ASP A 413 -8.59 28.33 3.33
C ASP A 413 -8.82 26.83 3.54
N ASP A 414 -10.04 26.33 3.35
CA ASP A 414 -10.34 24.91 3.34
C ASP A 414 -10.17 24.36 1.91
N GLY A 415 -9.46 23.24 1.80
CA GLY A 415 -9.23 22.48 0.59
C GLY A 415 -9.41 20.98 0.78
N LEU A 416 -9.68 20.27 -0.30
CA LEU A 416 -9.89 18.83 -0.31
C LEU A 416 -9.24 18.21 -1.54
N PHE A 417 -8.46 17.15 -1.30
CA PHE A 417 -7.94 16.27 -2.31
C PHE A 417 -8.59 14.89 -2.18
N LEU A 418 -9.04 14.33 -3.29
CA LEU A 418 -9.66 13.01 -3.37
C LEU A 418 -9.08 12.23 -4.53
N VAL A 419 -8.90 10.92 -4.34
CA VAL A 419 -8.63 9.96 -5.40
C VAL A 419 -9.84 9.05 -5.52
N VAL A 420 -10.52 9.11 -6.65
CA VAL A 420 -11.80 8.40 -6.88
C VAL A 420 -11.79 7.73 -8.25
N PRO A 421 -12.68 6.77 -8.52
CA PRO A 421 -12.81 6.25 -9.87
C PRO A 421 -13.23 7.34 -10.86
N ASN A 422 -12.74 7.25 -12.10
CA ASN A 422 -13.26 8.06 -13.18
C ASN A 422 -14.75 7.71 -13.37
N PRO A 423 -15.68 8.68 -13.34
CA PRO A 423 -17.12 8.41 -13.35
C PRO A 423 -17.63 7.69 -14.59
N TRP A 424 -16.90 7.73 -15.69
CA TRP A 424 -17.25 7.06 -16.95
C TRP A 424 -16.53 5.74 -17.16
N ASN A 425 -15.43 5.49 -16.43
CA ASN A 425 -14.69 4.26 -16.51
C ASN A 425 -14.02 3.95 -15.16
N PRO A 426 -14.60 3.09 -14.33
CA PRO A 426 -14.05 2.76 -13.02
C PRO A 426 -12.67 2.07 -13.04
N GLU A 427 -12.18 1.63 -14.20
CA GLU A 427 -10.81 1.13 -14.36
C GLU A 427 -9.78 2.26 -14.45
N ARG A 428 -10.23 3.51 -14.54
CA ARG A 428 -9.42 4.72 -14.55
C ARG A 428 -9.63 5.55 -13.29
N VAL A 429 -8.69 6.42 -13.00
CA VAL A 429 -8.65 7.19 -11.77
C VAL A 429 -8.97 8.66 -12.04
N MET A 430 -9.66 9.30 -11.11
CA MET A 430 -9.86 10.74 -11.09
C MET A 430 -9.30 11.32 -9.79
N TYR A 431 -8.30 12.17 -9.91
CA TYR A 431 -7.73 12.98 -8.86
C TYR A 431 -8.46 14.31 -8.80
N VAL A 432 -9.00 14.66 -7.65
CA VAL A 432 -9.79 15.87 -7.46
C VAL A 432 -9.06 16.81 -6.51
N LEU A 433 -8.67 17.98 -6.99
CA LEU A 433 -8.10 19.05 -6.19
C LEU A 433 -9.11 20.20 -6.13
N ALA A 434 -9.87 20.28 -5.04
CA ALA A 434 -10.96 21.21 -4.84
C ALA A 434 -10.67 22.16 -3.68
N ALA A 435 -10.91 23.44 -3.86
CA ALA A 435 -10.70 24.45 -2.82
C ALA A 435 -11.87 25.45 -2.74
N ASN A 436 -12.10 26.01 -1.55
CA ASN A 436 -13.12 27.02 -1.34
C ASN A 436 -12.73 28.38 -1.96
N SER A 437 -11.42 28.63 -2.15
CA SER A 437 -10.91 29.85 -2.77
C SER A 437 -9.77 29.57 -3.75
N GLY A 438 -9.52 30.53 -4.64
CA GLY A 438 -8.39 30.47 -5.56
C GLY A 438 -7.03 30.59 -4.84
N MET A 439 -6.96 31.24 -3.67
CA MET A 439 -5.74 31.31 -2.88
C MET A 439 -5.42 29.92 -2.30
N GLU A 440 -6.40 29.28 -1.69
CA GLU A 440 -6.19 27.93 -1.17
C GLU A 440 -5.79 26.94 -2.27
N LEU A 441 -6.45 27.01 -3.44
CA LEU A 441 -6.04 26.19 -4.57
C LEU A 441 -4.59 26.45 -4.99
N TYR A 442 -4.16 27.70 -4.96
CA TYR A 442 -2.79 28.09 -5.22
C TYR A 442 -1.84 27.49 -4.18
N ASP A 443 -2.14 27.65 -2.89
CA ASP A 443 -1.33 27.16 -1.79
C ASP A 443 -1.22 25.62 -1.82
N MET A 444 -2.31 24.91 -2.10
CA MET A 444 -2.32 23.44 -2.30
C MET A 444 -1.43 22.99 -3.46
N THR A 445 -1.22 23.82 -4.48
CA THR A 445 -0.36 23.49 -5.62
C THR A 445 1.10 23.88 -5.41
N GLU A 446 1.43 24.64 -4.35
CA GLU A 446 2.81 25.04 -4.04
C GLU A 446 3.68 23.88 -3.62
N THR A 447 3.12 22.94 -2.87
CA THR A 447 3.82 21.76 -2.38
C THR A 447 3.32 20.53 -3.10
N TYR A 448 4.24 19.75 -3.64
CA TYR A 448 3.91 18.43 -4.14
C TYR A 448 3.94 17.44 -3.00
N HIS A 449 2.77 17.01 -2.58
CA HIS A 449 2.59 16.08 -1.48
C HIS A 449 2.63 14.63 -1.99
N ARG A 450 3.70 13.89 -1.63
CA ARG A 450 3.89 12.49 -2.04
C ARG A 450 3.10 11.50 -1.23
N ASP A 451 2.73 11.91 -0.02
CA ASP A 451 2.25 11.02 1.02
C ASP A 451 0.74 11.12 1.23
N ILE A 452 0.02 11.55 0.18
CA ILE A 452 -1.44 11.51 0.20
C ILE A 452 -1.87 10.09 -0.18
N PRO A 453 -2.61 9.40 0.71
CA PRO A 453 -3.17 8.09 0.37
C PRO A 453 -4.35 8.23 -0.62
N GLN A 454 -5.59 8.13 -0.18
CA GLN A 454 -6.76 8.26 -1.05
C GLN A 454 -7.44 9.62 -0.93
N TRP A 455 -7.28 10.29 0.21
CA TRP A 455 -7.81 11.62 0.42
C TRP A 455 -6.94 12.43 1.37
N ALA A 456 -7.01 13.74 1.26
CA ALA A 456 -6.42 14.66 2.21
C ALA A 456 -7.25 15.94 2.32
N ARG A 457 -7.39 16.44 3.53
CA ARG A 457 -7.97 17.75 3.81
C ARG A 457 -6.85 18.76 4.04
N PHE A 458 -7.01 19.91 3.39
CA PHE A 458 -6.07 21.00 3.44
C PHE A 458 -6.62 22.17 4.24
N LYS A 459 -5.74 22.93 4.84
CA LYS A 459 -6.00 24.20 5.49
C LYS A 459 -4.83 25.15 5.28
N GLY A 460 -5.02 26.19 4.48
CA GLY A 460 -3.94 27.12 4.13
C GLY A 460 -2.77 26.44 3.41
N GLY A 461 -3.07 25.51 2.49
CA GLY A 461 -2.10 24.75 1.73
C GLY A 461 -1.42 23.60 2.45
N GLU A 462 -1.66 23.43 3.77
CA GLU A 462 -1.06 22.37 4.56
C GLU A 462 -2.04 21.20 4.76
N ILE A 463 -1.53 19.96 4.71
CA ILE A 463 -2.33 18.78 5.00
C ILE A 463 -2.58 18.71 6.51
N VAL A 464 -3.85 18.78 6.89
CA VAL A 464 -4.29 18.70 8.30
C VAL A 464 -4.93 17.35 8.65
N GLU A 465 -5.35 16.59 7.65
CA GLU A 465 -5.92 15.26 7.80
C GLU A 465 -5.78 14.49 6.48
N LYS A 466 -5.47 13.22 6.54
CA LYS A 466 -5.37 12.35 5.34
C LYS A 466 -5.71 10.90 5.72
N GLY A 467 -6.10 10.09 4.73
CA GLY A 467 -6.42 8.69 4.99
C GLY A 467 -6.89 7.91 3.78
N TYR A 468 -7.37 6.72 4.07
CA TYR A 468 -8.02 5.81 3.14
C TYR A 468 -9.54 5.83 3.34
N TYR A 469 -10.27 5.46 2.30
CA TYR A 469 -11.72 5.24 2.41
C TYR A 469 -12.00 3.94 3.13
N ASP A 470 -13.10 3.91 3.87
CA ASP A 470 -13.61 2.66 4.42
C ASP A 470 -13.86 1.63 3.31
N ARG A 471 -13.46 0.39 3.54
CA ARG A 471 -13.74 -0.70 2.61
C ARG A 471 -15.23 -1.02 2.59
N PRO A 472 -15.89 -1.03 1.43
CA PRO A 472 -17.31 -1.35 1.34
C PRO A 472 -17.66 -2.68 2.00
N GLY A 473 -18.62 -2.66 2.94
CA GLY A 473 -19.08 -3.84 3.65
C GLY A 473 -18.19 -4.33 4.80
N PHE A 474 -17.08 -3.63 5.11
CA PHE A 474 -16.22 -3.94 6.26
C PHE A 474 -16.63 -3.16 7.50
N VAL A 475 -17.32 -2.06 7.33
CA VAL A 475 -17.99 -1.33 8.41
C VAL A 475 -19.41 -1.82 8.54
N ILE A 476 -19.80 -2.31 9.70
CA ILE A 476 -21.10 -2.92 9.99
C ILE A 476 -21.74 -2.17 11.16
N ASP A 477 -22.79 -1.41 10.89
CA ASP A 477 -23.60 -0.78 11.89
C ASP A 477 -24.63 -1.77 12.42
N LEU A 478 -24.67 -1.96 13.74
CA LEU A 478 -25.54 -2.95 14.41
C LEU A 478 -26.87 -2.32 14.88
N GLY A 479 -27.07 -1.04 14.59
CA GLY A 479 -28.24 -0.28 15.01
C GLY A 479 -28.34 -0.10 16.52
N ASP A 480 -29.32 0.62 16.98
CA ASP A 480 -29.58 0.86 18.40
C ASP A 480 -30.33 -0.30 19.09
#